data_fe8606626ead950dcb3b06c703de2631
#
_entry.id   fe8606626ead950dcb3b06c703de2631
#
_cell.length_a   1.000
_cell.length_b   1.000
_cell.length_c   1.000
_cell.angle_alpha   90.00
_cell.angle_beta   90.00
_cell.angle_gamma   90.00
#
_symmetry.space_group_name_H-M   'P 1'
#
loop_
_entity.id
_entity.type
_entity.pdbx_description
1 polymer ?
#
loop_
_entity_poly.entity_id
_entity_poly.type
_entity_poly.pdbx_seq_one_letter_code
_entity_poly.pdbx_strand_id
1 'polypeptide(L)'
;MTKIALITGASRGLGAALAVALAPTHHIIAVARTVGALEDLDDRVKAAGGQATLAPMDAGDPAAMAHLCRSTYDRWGHVDLWAHTAIHAAPLAPTGHIDAKDWAKSVALNATATATLIPMLEPLLNAAPAGRAVFFDDPRAGQPFFGAYGASKAAQIALARSWAAETRRTGPRIDIVTPPPMPTATRARFFPGEDRAALTPCADAATRLMAELSL
;
A
#
# COMPACT_ATOMS: atom_id res chain seq x y z
N MET A 1 12.64 4.87 -20.85
CA MET A 1 12.92 5.11 -19.42
C MET A 1 12.28 3.97 -18.65
N THR A 2 12.95 3.38 -17.68
CA THR A 2 12.38 2.28 -16.89
C THR A 2 11.29 2.85 -15.97
N LYS A 3 10.08 2.31 -16.03
CA LYS A 3 9.02 2.70 -15.09
C LYS A 3 9.30 2.14 -13.71
N ILE A 4 9.04 2.92 -12.67
CA ILE A 4 9.33 2.57 -11.28
C ILE A 4 8.02 2.48 -10.49
N ALA A 5 7.77 1.33 -9.86
CA ALA A 5 6.64 1.15 -8.95
C ALA A 5 7.13 0.92 -7.52
N LEU A 6 6.85 1.84 -6.61
CA LEU A 6 7.12 1.71 -5.19
C LEU A 6 5.87 1.15 -4.49
N ILE A 7 6.01 0.01 -3.81
CA ILE A 7 4.90 -0.68 -3.14
C ILE A 7 5.21 -0.81 -1.66
N THR A 8 4.49 -0.07 -0.83
CA THR A 8 4.57 -0.20 0.63
C THR A 8 3.60 -1.30 1.09
N GLY A 9 4.08 -2.24 1.91
CA GLY A 9 3.32 -3.43 2.30
C GLY A 9 3.39 -4.58 1.29
N ALA A 10 4.51 -4.67 0.55
CA ALA A 10 4.69 -5.60 -0.57
C ALA A 10 4.83 -7.09 -0.18
N SER A 11 5.02 -7.44 1.10
CA SER A 11 5.36 -8.81 1.52
C SER A 11 4.26 -9.84 1.32
N ARG A 12 2.99 -9.45 1.17
CA ARG A 12 1.84 -10.37 1.08
C ARG A 12 0.59 -9.70 0.52
N GLY A 13 -0.45 -10.52 0.32
CA GLY A 13 -1.79 -10.06 -0.06
C GLY A 13 -1.79 -9.25 -1.34
N LEU A 14 -2.55 -8.16 -1.36
CA LEU A 14 -2.70 -7.31 -2.53
C LEU A 14 -1.39 -6.64 -2.95
N GLY A 15 -0.55 -6.20 -1.99
CA GLY A 15 0.74 -5.56 -2.31
C GLY A 15 1.69 -6.48 -3.05
N ALA A 16 1.81 -7.74 -2.61
CA ALA A 16 2.61 -8.74 -3.32
C ALA A 16 2.02 -9.09 -4.70
N ALA A 17 0.70 -9.19 -4.79
CA ALA A 17 0.03 -9.46 -6.06
C ALA A 17 0.22 -8.33 -7.08
N LEU A 18 0.11 -7.07 -6.65
CA LEU A 18 0.39 -5.91 -7.50
C LEU A 18 1.86 -5.87 -7.95
N ALA A 19 2.81 -6.18 -7.05
CA ALA A 19 4.22 -6.25 -7.40
C ALA A 19 4.49 -7.23 -8.55
N VAL A 20 3.93 -8.44 -8.46
CA VAL A 20 4.07 -9.46 -9.51
C VAL A 20 3.37 -9.05 -10.79
N ALA A 21 2.16 -8.48 -10.71
CA ALA A 21 1.41 -8.06 -11.88
C ALA A 21 2.07 -6.89 -12.64
N LEU A 22 2.73 -5.96 -11.91
CA LEU A 22 3.46 -4.82 -12.48
C LEU A 22 4.88 -5.19 -12.99
N ALA A 23 5.42 -6.33 -12.57
CA ALA A 23 6.80 -6.74 -12.87
C ALA A 23 7.18 -6.71 -14.36
N PRO A 24 6.32 -7.10 -15.31
CA PRO A 24 6.66 -7.06 -16.75
C PRO A 24 6.91 -5.65 -17.29
N THR A 25 6.39 -4.62 -16.62
CA THR A 25 6.41 -3.23 -17.13
C THR A 25 7.15 -2.25 -16.23
N HIS A 26 7.38 -2.61 -14.95
CA HIS A 26 7.98 -1.73 -13.95
C HIS A 26 9.12 -2.42 -13.21
N HIS A 27 10.14 -1.66 -12.84
CA HIS A 27 11.05 -2.05 -11.76
C HIS A 27 10.32 -1.87 -10.42
N ILE A 28 10.27 -2.90 -9.60
CA ILE A 28 9.54 -2.90 -8.34
C ILE A 28 10.45 -2.48 -7.19
N ILE A 29 10.06 -1.45 -6.43
CA ILE A 29 10.65 -1.13 -5.13
C ILE A 29 9.69 -1.69 -4.06
N ALA A 30 10.07 -2.81 -3.46
CA ALA A 30 9.23 -3.58 -2.55
C ALA A 30 9.57 -3.25 -1.09
N VAL A 31 8.69 -2.50 -0.41
CA VAL A 31 8.88 -2.11 1.00
C VAL A 31 8.06 -3.00 1.91
N ALA A 32 8.72 -3.72 2.81
CA ALA A 32 8.08 -4.48 3.89
C ALA A 32 9.10 -4.84 4.98
N ARG A 33 8.62 -5.24 6.16
CA ARG A 33 9.50 -5.56 7.32
C ARG A 33 10.13 -6.94 7.27
N THR A 34 9.51 -7.89 6.59
CA THR A 34 9.89 -9.32 6.62
C THR A 34 10.79 -9.64 5.45
N VAL A 35 12.08 -9.88 5.71
CA VAL A 35 13.11 -10.15 4.69
C VAL A 35 12.73 -11.36 3.84
N GLY A 36 12.51 -12.54 4.44
CA GLY A 36 12.19 -13.76 3.68
C GLY A 36 10.95 -13.63 2.79
N ALA A 37 9.93 -12.89 3.22
CA ALA A 37 8.75 -12.65 2.37
C ALA A 37 9.03 -11.67 1.21
N LEU A 38 10.04 -10.82 1.32
CA LEU A 38 10.53 -10.00 0.19
C LEU A 38 11.39 -10.82 -0.76
N GLU A 39 12.18 -11.75 -0.26
CA GLU A 39 12.97 -12.70 -1.07
C GLU A 39 12.05 -13.61 -1.89
N ASP A 40 11.01 -14.20 -1.27
CA ASP A 40 9.96 -14.95 -1.96
C ASP A 40 9.25 -14.10 -3.03
N LEU A 41 9.04 -12.81 -2.75
CA LEU A 41 8.45 -11.88 -3.72
C LEU A 41 9.40 -11.62 -4.88
N ASP A 42 10.69 -11.44 -4.65
CA ASP A 42 11.71 -11.21 -5.68
C ASP A 42 11.75 -12.37 -6.67
N ASP A 43 11.72 -13.60 -6.19
CA ASP A 43 11.67 -14.79 -7.04
C ASP A 43 10.41 -14.81 -7.93
N ARG A 44 9.26 -14.42 -7.38
CA ARG A 44 8.01 -14.30 -8.14
C ARG A 44 8.04 -13.17 -9.16
N VAL A 45 8.64 -12.03 -8.83
CA VAL A 45 8.85 -10.89 -9.74
C VAL A 45 9.77 -11.27 -10.89
N LYS A 46 10.87 -12.00 -10.60
CA LYS A 46 11.78 -12.54 -11.61
C LYS A 46 11.08 -13.55 -12.53
N ALA A 47 10.30 -14.47 -11.94
CA ALA A 47 9.52 -15.43 -12.70
C ALA A 47 8.48 -14.77 -13.63
N ALA A 48 7.99 -13.58 -13.27
CA ALA A 48 7.11 -12.75 -14.10
C ALA A 48 7.87 -11.89 -15.13
N GLY A 49 9.20 -12.03 -15.23
CA GLY A 49 10.04 -11.30 -16.19
C GLY A 49 10.47 -9.91 -15.75
N GLY A 50 10.29 -9.55 -14.47
CA GLY A 50 10.66 -8.25 -13.94
C GLY A 50 11.89 -8.27 -13.04
N GLN A 51 12.10 -7.16 -12.35
CA GLN A 51 13.18 -6.97 -11.37
C GLN A 51 12.65 -6.23 -10.15
N ALA A 52 13.20 -6.53 -8.97
CA ALA A 52 12.86 -5.80 -7.76
C ALA A 52 14.10 -5.28 -7.01
N THR A 53 13.91 -4.17 -6.31
CA THR A 53 14.77 -3.70 -5.23
C THR A 53 14.04 -3.94 -3.92
N LEU A 54 14.59 -4.79 -3.09
CA LEU A 54 14.01 -5.12 -1.79
C LEU A 54 14.40 -4.07 -0.76
N ALA A 55 13.42 -3.50 -0.08
CA ALA A 55 13.61 -2.52 0.99
C ALA A 55 13.03 -3.09 2.30
N PRO A 56 13.84 -3.89 3.04
CA PRO A 56 13.40 -4.50 4.30
C PRO A 56 13.37 -3.45 5.42
N MET A 57 12.26 -2.70 5.50
CA MET A 57 12.08 -1.62 6.47
C MET A 57 10.61 -1.45 6.86
N ASP A 58 10.37 -0.72 7.93
CA ASP A 58 9.01 -0.32 8.31
C ASP A 58 8.62 0.97 7.54
N ALA A 59 7.51 0.91 6.80
CA ALA A 59 6.95 2.09 6.13
C ALA A 59 6.51 3.19 7.12
N GLY A 60 6.39 2.86 8.41
CA GLY A 60 6.14 3.80 9.49
C GLY A 60 7.40 4.47 10.06
N ASP A 61 8.61 4.10 9.60
CA ASP A 61 9.86 4.74 9.98
C ASP A 61 10.19 5.90 9.01
N PRO A 62 10.06 7.17 9.46
CA PRO A 62 10.28 8.31 8.59
C PRO A 62 11.72 8.43 8.09
N ALA A 63 12.70 8.05 8.92
CA ALA A 63 14.12 8.17 8.55
C ALA A 63 14.50 7.14 7.48
N ALA A 64 14.06 5.89 7.66
CA ALA A 64 14.27 4.83 6.69
C ALA A 64 13.59 5.16 5.34
N MET A 65 12.34 5.63 5.37
CA MET A 65 11.62 6.01 4.15
C MET A 65 12.22 7.24 3.46
N ALA A 66 12.67 8.25 4.21
CA ALA A 66 13.38 9.39 3.62
C ALA A 66 14.70 8.98 2.95
N HIS A 67 15.43 8.03 3.54
CA HIS A 67 16.64 7.46 2.92
C HIS A 67 16.28 6.71 1.63
N LEU A 68 15.24 5.88 1.64
CA LEU A 68 14.77 5.17 0.45
C LEU A 68 14.36 6.14 -0.67
N CYS A 69 13.61 7.19 -0.35
CA CYS A 69 13.20 8.18 -1.34
C CYS A 69 14.41 8.91 -1.97
N ARG A 70 15.42 9.29 -1.17
CA ARG A 70 16.67 9.88 -1.70
C ARG A 70 17.42 8.90 -2.61
N SER A 71 17.62 7.65 -2.17
CA SER A 71 18.30 6.63 -2.98
C SER A 71 17.53 6.32 -4.27
N THR A 72 16.20 6.37 -4.24
CA THR A 72 15.34 6.23 -5.42
C THR A 72 15.53 7.41 -6.37
N TYR A 73 15.57 8.63 -5.84
CA TYR A 73 15.84 9.83 -6.65
C TYR A 73 17.23 9.77 -7.29
N ASP A 74 18.26 9.43 -6.54
CA ASP A 74 19.65 9.36 -7.03
C ASP A 74 19.81 8.31 -8.14
N ARG A 75 19.06 7.21 -8.07
CA ARG A 75 19.17 6.10 -9.03
C ARG A 75 18.29 6.27 -10.27
N TRP A 76 17.04 6.73 -10.11
CA TRP A 76 16.04 6.76 -11.19
C TRP A 76 15.44 8.14 -11.45
N GLY A 77 15.54 9.07 -10.49
CA GLY A 77 15.04 10.43 -10.59
C GLY A 77 13.52 10.56 -10.37
N HIS A 78 12.77 9.46 -10.39
CA HIS A 78 11.31 9.49 -10.35
C HIS A 78 10.71 8.19 -9.79
N VAL A 79 9.42 8.24 -9.51
CA VAL A 79 8.53 7.09 -9.26
C VAL A 79 7.27 7.28 -10.12
N ASP A 80 6.93 6.31 -10.96
CA ASP A 80 5.73 6.35 -11.79
C ASP A 80 4.47 5.96 -11.02
N LEU A 81 4.62 5.01 -10.09
CA LEU A 81 3.51 4.49 -9.29
C LEU A 81 3.91 4.29 -7.83
N TRP A 82 3.14 4.86 -6.92
CA TRP A 82 3.16 4.47 -5.51
C TRP A 82 1.87 3.72 -5.15
N ALA A 83 1.96 2.44 -4.82
CA ALA A 83 0.85 1.65 -4.28
C ALA A 83 0.99 1.53 -2.75
N HIS A 84 0.12 2.21 -2.00
CA HIS A 84 0.18 2.21 -0.53
C HIS A 84 -0.71 1.13 0.06
N THR A 85 -0.15 -0.09 0.21
CA THR A 85 -0.86 -1.26 0.78
C THR A 85 -0.46 -1.57 2.22
N ALA A 86 0.51 -0.84 2.79
CA ALA A 86 0.90 -1.01 4.19
C ALA A 86 -0.25 -0.64 5.12
N ILE A 87 -0.64 -1.57 6.00
CA ILE A 87 -1.75 -1.39 6.93
C ILE A 87 -1.51 -2.17 8.23
N HIS A 88 -1.91 -1.59 9.36
CA HIS A 88 -2.08 -2.31 10.61
C HIS A 88 -3.56 -2.64 10.82
N ALA A 89 -3.85 -3.92 10.93
CA ALA A 89 -5.20 -4.41 11.24
C ALA A 89 -5.23 -4.81 12.73
N ALA A 90 -5.68 -3.90 13.59
CA ALA A 90 -5.89 -4.18 15.00
C ALA A 90 -6.93 -5.30 15.18
N PRO A 91 -6.86 -6.09 16.25
CA PRO A 91 -7.93 -7.01 16.62
C PRO A 91 -9.27 -6.27 16.77
N LEU A 92 -10.37 -6.93 16.42
CA LEU A 92 -11.70 -6.39 16.65
C LEU A 92 -11.98 -6.30 18.16
N ALA A 93 -12.46 -5.14 18.62
CA ALA A 93 -12.76 -4.91 20.02
C ALA A 93 -13.94 -3.94 20.17
N PRO A 94 -14.78 -4.07 21.21
CA PRO A 94 -15.72 -3.02 21.58
C PRO A 94 -14.98 -1.70 21.77
N THR A 95 -15.57 -0.58 21.37
CA THR A 95 -14.90 0.74 21.39
C THR A 95 -14.37 1.12 22.78
N GLY A 96 -15.09 0.76 23.85
CA GLY A 96 -14.65 1.00 25.23
C GLY A 96 -13.52 0.07 25.72
N HIS A 97 -13.09 -0.90 24.91
CA HIS A 97 -12.07 -1.90 25.27
C HIS A 97 -10.94 -1.98 24.22
N ILE A 98 -10.79 -0.95 23.41
CA ILE A 98 -9.66 -0.87 22.46
C ILE A 98 -8.34 -0.81 23.24
N ASP A 99 -7.43 -1.73 22.97
CA ASP A 99 -6.09 -1.72 23.56
C ASP A 99 -5.30 -0.49 23.08
N ALA A 100 -4.67 0.22 24.00
CA ALA A 100 -3.93 1.44 23.70
C ALA A 100 -2.76 1.23 22.74
N LYS A 101 -2.08 0.05 22.81
CA LYS A 101 -0.98 -0.28 21.90
C LYS A 101 -1.49 -0.57 20.49
N ASP A 102 -2.62 -1.25 20.37
CA ASP A 102 -3.24 -1.52 19.08
C ASP A 102 -3.80 -0.24 18.43
N TRP A 103 -4.37 0.66 19.25
CA TRP A 103 -4.73 2.00 18.80
C TRP A 103 -3.50 2.77 18.28
N ALA A 104 -2.45 2.87 19.09
CA ALA A 104 -1.23 3.59 18.73
C ALA A 104 -0.60 3.05 17.43
N LYS A 105 -0.51 1.71 17.28
CA LYS A 105 -0.02 1.08 16.04
C LYS A 105 -0.90 1.37 14.83
N SER A 106 -2.22 1.37 15.01
CA SER A 106 -3.16 1.66 13.94
C SER A 106 -3.00 3.11 13.46
N VAL A 107 -2.95 4.06 14.37
CA VAL A 107 -2.74 5.48 14.03
C VAL A 107 -1.37 5.71 13.41
N ALA A 108 -0.31 5.13 14.01
CA ALA A 108 1.05 5.29 13.52
C ALA A 108 1.21 4.82 12.07
N LEU A 109 0.75 3.60 11.74
CA LEU A 109 0.95 3.07 10.39
C LEU A 109 -0.11 3.53 9.39
N ASN A 110 -1.40 3.54 9.79
CA ASN A 110 -2.47 3.81 8.83
C ASN A 110 -2.66 5.31 8.54
N ALA A 111 -2.43 6.18 9.55
CA ALA A 111 -2.64 7.61 9.41
C ALA A 111 -1.33 8.39 9.36
N THR A 112 -0.49 8.31 10.42
CA THR A 112 0.72 9.12 10.53
C THR A 112 1.73 8.78 9.43
N ALA A 113 1.97 7.48 9.13
CA ALA A 113 2.86 7.12 8.04
C ALA A 113 2.37 7.66 6.69
N THR A 114 1.06 7.63 6.42
CA THR A 114 0.50 8.20 5.19
C THR A 114 0.79 9.71 5.09
N ALA A 115 0.53 10.46 6.17
CA ALA A 115 0.81 11.91 6.21
C ALA A 115 2.30 12.23 6.03
N THR A 116 3.18 11.35 6.51
CA THR A 116 4.64 11.51 6.38
C THR A 116 5.15 11.12 4.99
N LEU A 117 4.57 10.09 4.38
CA LEU A 117 5.01 9.57 3.08
C LEU A 117 4.57 10.44 1.90
N ILE A 118 3.41 11.09 1.99
CA ILE A 118 2.92 11.97 0.92
C ILE A 118 3.98 13.03 0.54
N PRO A 119 4.49 13.88 1.45
CA PRO A 119 5.47 14.90 1.08
C PRO A 119 6.84 14.33 0.66
N MET A 120 7.17 13.08 1.03
CA MET A 120 8.39 12.42 0.61
C MET A 120 8.30 11.87 -0.82
N LEU A 121 7.13 11.38 -1.22
CA LEU A 121 6.92 10.72 -2.52
C LEU A 121 6.36 11.67 -3.58
N GLU A 122 5.67 12.72 -3.20
CA GLU A 122 5.11 13.69 -4.15
C GLU A 122 6.16 14.28 -5.12
N PRO A 123 7.37 14.69 -4.68
CA PRO A 123 8.39 15.17 -5.61
C PRO A 123 8.83 14.10 -6.63
N LEU A 124 8.93 12.84 -6.21
CA LEU A 124 9.30 11.72 -7.09
C LEU A 124 8.20 11.40 -8.10
N LEU A 125 6.93 11.46 -7.66
CA LEU A 125 5.78 11.27 -8.52
C LEU A 125 5.64 12.43 -9.53
N ASN A 126 5.87 13.67 -9.08
CA ASN A 126 5.86 14.84 -9.95
C ASN A 126 6.98 14.83 -11.01
N ALA A 127 8.09 14.16 -10.74
CA ALA A 127 9.19 13.99 -11.69
C ALA A 127 8.88 12.95 -12.78
N ALA A 128 7.88 12.10 -12.59
CA ALA A 128 7.41 11.14 -13.60
C ALA A 128 6.46 11.82 -14.60
N PRO A 129 6.47 11.42 -15.89
CA PRO A 129 5.56 11.98 -16.90
C PRO A 129 4.06 11.83 -16.57
N ALA A 130 3.70 10.78 -15.81
CA ALA A 130 2.33 10.48 -15.40
C ALA A 130 2.32 9.80 -14.02
N GLY A 131 2.98 10.45 -13.04
CA GLY A 131 3.09 9.92 -11.69
C GLY A 131 1.73 9.70 -11.03
N ARG A 132 1.61 8.59 -10.31
CA ARG A 132 0.35 8.15 -9.72
C ARG A 132 0.56 7.56 -8.34
N ALA A 133 -0.36 7.86 -7.40
CA ALA A 133 -0.45 7.15 -6.13
C ALA A 133 -1.81 6.44 -6.01
N VAL A 134 -1.80 5.22 -5.48
CA VAL A 134 -3.01 4.41 -5.30
C VAL A 134 -3.16 4.04 -3.83
N PHE A 135 -4.32 4.40 -3.27
CA PHE A 135 -4.74 4.06 -1.93
C PHE A 135 -5.91 3.06 -1.99
N PHE A 136 -5.96 2.17 -1.02
CA PHE A 136 -6.95 1.09 -0.97
C PHE A 136 -7.90 1.34 0.18
N ASP A 137 -9.16 1.66 -0.11
CA ASP A 137 -10.20 1.87 0.91
C ASP A 137 -10.76 0.53 1.41
N ASP A 138 -11.19 0.52 2.66
CA ASP A 138 -12.01 -0.52 3.28
C ASP A 138 -13.03 0.19 4.18
N PRO A 139 -14.30 0.30 3.78
CA PRO A 139 -15.30 1.13 4.42
C PRO A 139 -15.81 0.51 5.74
N ARG A 140 -14.91 0.34 6.73
CA ARG A 140 -15.18 -0.18 8.07
C ARG A 140 -15.39 0.90 9.12
N ALA A 141 -15.21 2.17 8.76
CA ALA A 141 -15.44 3.28 9.67
C ALA A 141 -16.90 3.26 10.17
N GLY A 142 -17.08 3.34 11.49
CA GLY A 142 -18.39 3.31 12.13
C GLY A 142 -19.03 1.93 12.28
N GLN A 143 -18.42 0.86 11.76
CA GLN A 143 -18.91 -0.50 11.99
C GLN A 143 -18.58 -0.99 13.41
N PRO A 144 -19.47 -1.79 14.06
CA PRO A 144 -19.20 -2.37 15.36
C PRO A 144 -17.88 -3.13 15.40
N PHE A 145 -17.12 -2.96 16.46
CA PHE A 145 -15.82 -3.58 16.73
C PHE A 145 -14.64 -3.11 15.88
N PHE A 146 -14.84 -2.33 14.84
CA PHE A 146 -13.79 -1.82 13.97
C PHE A 146 -13.19 -0.48 14.43
N GLY A 147 -13.40 -0.04 15.67
CA GLY A 147 -13.02 1.29 16.13
C GLY A 147 -11.58 1.69 15.80
N ALA A 148 -10.58 0.91 16.19
CA ALA A 148 -9.17 1.24 15.94
C ALA A 148 -8.81 1.20 14.43
N TYR A 149 -9.18 0.12 13.76
CA TYR A 149 -8.90 -0.04 12.33
C TYR A 149 -9.69 0.96 11.49
N GLY A 150 -11.01 1.02 11.67
CA GLY A 150 -11.91 1.85 10.87
C GLY A 150 -11.61 3.34 10.99
N ALA A 151 -11.34 3.84 12.22
CA ALA A 151 -11.01 5.24 12.45
C ALA A 151 -9.66 5.61 11.79
N SER A 152 -8.61 4.79 11.99
CA SER A 152 -7.30 5.05 11.40
C SER A 152 -7.30 4.92 9.86
N LYS A 153 -8.11 4.00 9.32
CA LYS A 153 -8.31 3.85 7.87
C LYS A 153 -9.08 5.03 7.28
N ALA A 154 -10.11 5.50 7.95
CA ALA A 154 -10.84 6.71 7.54
C ALA A 154 -9.91 7.94 7.49
N ALA A 155 -9.00 8.08 8.47
CA ALA A 155 -8.00 9.15 8.47
C ALA A 155 -7.06 9.05 7.25
N GLN A 156 -6.57 7.83 6.91
CA GLN A 156 -5.77 7.59 5.71
C GLN A 156 -6.49 8.05 4.44
N ILE A 157 -7.74 7.63 4.29
CA ILE A 157 -8.52 7.94 3.08
C ILE A 157 -8.88 9.43 3.02
N ALA A 158 -9.11 10.08 4.16
CA ALA A 158 -9.34 11.53 4.21
C ALA A 158 -8.10 12.30 3.71
N LEU A 159 -6.89 11.92 4.15
CA LEU A 159 -5.63 12.49 3.65
C LEU A 159 -5.48 12.29 2.14
N ALA A 160 -5.71 11.08 1.65
CA ALA A 160 -5.61 10.77 0.23
C ALA A 160 -6.62 11.58 -0.62
N ARG A 161 -7.85 11.79 -0.12
CA ARG A 161 -8.87 12.63 -0.78
C ARG A 161 -8.48 14.09 -0.83
N SER A 162 -7.93 14.64 0.27
CA SER A 162 -7.41 16.02 0.29
C SER A 162 -6.31 16.19 -0.73
N TRP A 163 -5.34 15.30 -0.73
CA TRP A 163 -4.23 15.32 -1.69
C TRP A 163 -4.71 15.19 -3.14
N ALA A 164 -5.67 14.30 -3.42
CA ALA A 164 -6.28 14.17 -4.75
C ALA A 164 -6.96 15.47 -5.22
N ALA A 165 -7.61 16.19 -4.31
CA ALA A 165 -8.24 17.47 -4.64
C ALA A 165 -7.21 18.57 -4.92
N GLU A 166 -6.13 18.62 -4.16
CA GLU A 166 -5.03 19.58 -4.28
C GLU A 166 -4.23 19.39 -5.58
N THR A 167 -3.93 18.14 -5.93
CA THR A 167 -3.08 17.80 -7.09
C THR A 167 -3.82 17.68 -8.42
N ARG A 168 -5.12 17.86 -8.45
CA ARG A 168 -6.00 17.60 -9.59
C ARG A 168 -5.54 18.22 -10.92
N ARG A 169 -4.84 19.36 -10.89
CA ARG A 169 -4.42 20.11 -12.08
C ARG A 169 -2.93 20.03 -12.38
N THR A 170 -2.10 19.85 -11.38
CA THR A 170 -0.66 20.11 -11.49
C THR A 170 0.22 19.06 -10.83
N GLY A 171 -0.38 18.13 -10.11
CA GLY A 171 0.35 17.11 -9.36
C GLY A 171 0.13 15.68 -9.90
N PRO A 172 0.59 14.68 -9.15
CA PRO A 172 0.37 13.29 -9.51
C PRO A 172 -1.11 12.94 -9.43
N ARG A 173 -1.52 11.94 -10.18
CA ARG A 173 -2.87 11.40 -10.08
C ARG A 173 -3.00 10.54 -8.82
N ILE A 174 -4.03 10.80 -8.02
CA ILE A 174 -4.31 10.05 -6.79
C ILE A 174 -5.60 9.25 -7.01
N ASP A 175 -5.48 7.94 -6.97
CA ASP A 175 -6.62 7.02 -7.08
C ASP A 175 -6.91 6.39 -5.71
N ILE A 176 -8.20 6.31 -5.37
CA ILE A 176 -8.68 5.65 -4.16
C ILE A 176 -9.64 4.56 -4.62
N VAL A 177 -9.28 3.32 -4.38
CA VAL A 177 -10.02 2.14 -4.86
C VAL A 177 -10.45 1.27 -3.69
N THR A 178 -11.61 0.64 -3.81
CA THR A 178 -12.09 -0.36 -2.83
C THR A 178 -11.97 -1.74 -3.47
N PRO A 179 -10.92 -2.51 -3.13
CA PRO A 179 -10.75 -3.85 -3.71
C PRO A 179 -11.84 -4.81 -3.22
N PRO A 180 -12.15 -5.85 -3.98
CA PRO A 180 -13.06 -6.90 -3.53
C PRO A 180 -12.52 -7.61 -2.29
N PRO A 181 -13.37 -8.33 -1.54
CA PRO A 181 -12.92 -9.20 -0.46
C PRO A 181 -11.93 -10.26 -0.97
N MET A 182 -10.75 -10.33 -0.32
CA MET A 182 -9.64 -11.22 -0.71
C MET A 182 -9.19 -12.11 0.45
N PRO A 183 -8.64 -13.31 0.21
CA PRO A 183 -8.18 -14.24 1.24
C PRO A 183 -6.85 -13.78 1.89
N THR A 184 -6.80 -12.54 2.38
CA THR A 184 -5.64 -11.93 3.04
C THR A 184 -5.58 -12.26 4.53
N ALA A 185 -4.41 -12.05 5.15
CA ALA A 185 -4.26 -12.17 6.60
C ALA A 185 -5.09 -11.12 7.36
N THR A 186 -5.29 -9.93 6.79
CA THR A 186 -6.18 -8.90 7.34
C THR A 186 -7.63 -9.39 7.35
N ARG A 187 -8.09 -9.97 6.26
CA ARG A 187 -9.45 -10.53 6.16
C ARG A 187 -9.67 -11.67 7.13
N ALA A 188 -8.72 -12.61 7.20
CA ALA A 188 -8.79 -13.74 8.14
C ALA A 188 -8.82 -13.30 9.61
N ARG A 189 -8.19 -12.17 9.96
CA ARG A 189 -8.26 -11.61 11.31
C ARG A 189 -9.64 -11.07 11.65
N PHE A 190 -10.31 -10.44 10.70
CA PHE A 190 -11.63 -9.85 10.90
C PHE A 190 -12.77 -10.87 10.78
N PHE A 191 -12.58 -11.88 9.93
CA PHE A 191 -13.62 -12.88 9.60
C PHE A 191 -13.01 -14.29 9.62
N PRO A 192 -12.64 -14.82 10.81
CA PRO A 192 -11.91 -16.10 10.92
C PRO A 192 -12.72 -17.32 10.45
N GLY A 193 -14.06 -17.22 10.45
CA GLY A 193 -14.95 -18.29 9.98
C GLY A 193 -15.42 -18.17 8.54
N GLU A 194 -14.88 -17.19 7.78
CA GLU A 194 -15.30 -16.98 6.39
C GLU A 194 -14.69 -18.01 5.45
N ASP A 195 -15.48 -18.52 4.49
CA ASP A 195 -14.97 -19.39 3.44
C ASP A 195 -14.03 -18.64 2.52
N ARG A 196 -12.76 -18.97 2.62
CA ARG A 196 -11.69 -18.31 1.85
C ARG A 196 -11.73 -18.65 0.36
N ALA A 197 -12.33 -19.81 -0.01
CA ALA A 197 -12.44 -20.22 -1.41
C ALA A 197 -13.48 -19.38 -2.19
N ALA A 198 -14.43 -18.78 -1.47
CA ALA A 198 -15.41 -17.86 -2.06
C ALA A 198 -14.88 -16.44 -2.31
N LEU A 199 -13.67 -16.13 -1.81
CA LEU A 199 -13.07 -14.81 -1.94
C LEU A 199 -12.28 -14.65 -3.24
N THR A 200 -12.21 -13.42 -3.75
CA THR A 200 -11.42 -13.11 -4.96
C THR A 200 -9.93 -13.32 -4.69
N PRO A 201 -9.21 -14.16 -5.44
CA PRO A 201 -7.77 -14.30 -5.32
C PRO A 201 -7.05 -12.95 -5.46
N CYS A 202 -6.00 -12.73 -4.67
CA CYS A 202 -5.26 -11.44 -4.73
C CYS A 202 -4.68 -11.16 -6.12
N ALA A 203 -4.28 -12.19 -6.87
CA ALA A 203 -3.78 -12.05 -8.24
C ALA A 203 -4.87 -11.51 -9.18
N ASP A 204 -6.09 -12.06 -9.10
CA ASP A 204 -7.22 -11.62 -9.93
C ASP A 204 -7.64 -10.19 -9.59
N ALA A 205 -7.64 -9.86 -8.27
CA ALA A 205 -7.90 -8.49 -7.82
C ALA A 205 -6.85 -7.51 -8.32
N ALA A 206 -5.55 -7.87 -8.29
CA ALA A 206 -4.48 -7.05 -8.83
C ALA A 206 -4.62 -6.84 -10.34
N THR A 207 -4.92 -7.88 -11.11
CA THR A 207 -5.13 -7.80 -12.57
C THR A 207 -6.30 -6.88 -12.91
N ARG A 208 -7.43 -7.00 -12.19
CA ARG A 208 -8.59 -6.10 -12.38
C ARG A 208 -8.24 -4.65 -12.08
N LEU A 209 -7.56 -4.40 -10.95
CA LEU A 209 -7.14 -3.04 -10.57
C LEU A 209 -6.18 -2.42 -11.59
N MET A 210 -5.24 -3.19 -12.15
CA MET A 210 -4.38 -2.70 -13.21
C MET A 210 -5.17 -2.30 -14.46
N ALA A 211 -6.16 -3.10 -14.86
CA ALA A 211 -7.03 -2.78 -16.00
C ALA A 211 -7.89 -1.53 -15.72
N GLU A 212 -8.53 -1.44 -14.56
CA GLU A 212 -9.36 -0.29 -14.14
C GLU A 212 -8.56 1.01 -14.08
N LEU A 213 -7.34 0.93 -13.59
CA LEU A 213 -6.46 2.09 -13.45
C LEU A 213 -5.63 2.38 -14.71
N SER A 214 -5.64 1.48 -15.70
CA SER A 214 -4.81 1.58 -16.92
C SER A 214 -3.30 1.70 -16.59
N LEU A 215 -2.83 0.78 -15.74
CA LEU A 215 -1.43 0.68 -15.29
C LEU A 215 -0.58 -0.20 -16.18
#